data_0ae8d7dd99567368b8cfd92ba76ffc29
#
_entry.id   0ae8d7dd99567368b8cfd92ba76ffc29
#
_cell.length_a   1.000
_cell.length_b   1.000
_cell.length_c   1.000
_cell.angle_alpha   90.00
_cell.angle_beta   90.00
_cell.angle_gamma   90.00
#
_symmetry.space_group_name_H-M   'P 1'
#
loop_
_entity.id
_entity.type
_entity.pdbx_description
1 polymer ?
#
loop_
_entity_poly.entity_id
_entity_poly.type
_entity_poly.pdbx_seq_one_letter_code
_entity_poly.pdbx_strand_id
1 'polypeptide(L)'
;MSALSFTLVRLGTLVRLAFRSAGNRRVNFWLTLVSIALSTCLLLTVQRGQQAIHDSFTRAVSGTDLIVGARTSPLQLMLYAVFRLGDPTHEISWEAYERVRRNRLVAWTIPIALGDSHRGFPVLGTDAAYFGHFRYGARERLQLAQGKPFEQIFDVVLGAEVARRLGYRLGDRLTLTHGTGDAPGIEHADKPFQVSGILAPTGTPVDRTLHISLDAMTAIHLNWQAGAPIPGINIPADKVKAFDLKPEFITAALVGLKSRAGVFNLQRDINADEDEALLAVLPAVALNQLWRLLDIVTRTLQALSALVLVLSLCNLVTALLASLEQRQRELAILRAVGARPLDLLFLLVQEGMLLTVGGALLGYLLLTVGSLLAAPLLLNQWGIVWPVTRFAADELWLLALVAVAGPITALWPAWRASQRALADGLTPRL
;
A
#
# COMPACT_ATOMS: atom_id res chain seq x y z
N MET A 1 -33.87 2.45 48.88
CA MET A 1 -32.89 2.81 47.82
C MET A 1 -31.68 1.87 48.00
N SER A 2 -31.44 1.02 47.05
CA SER A 2 -30.39 -0.01 47.13
C SER A 2 -28.98 0.63 47.03
N ALA A 3 -27.99 0.03 47.69
CA ALA A 3 -26.59 0.48 47.64
C ALA A 3 -26.06 0.67 46.22
N LEU A 4 -26.63 -0.04 45.24
CA LEU A 4 -26.36 0.09 43.80
C LEU A 4 -26.84 1.45 43.20
N SER A 5 -28.00 1.95 43.63
CA SER A 5 -28.51 3.23 43.11
C SER A 5 -27.71 4.42 43.66
N PHE A 6 -27.20 4.33 44.87
CA PHE A 6 -26.35 5.35 45.48
C PHE A 6 -24.95 5.39 44.82
N THR A 7 -24.39 4.24 44.45
CA THR A 7 -23.11 4.14 43.70
C THR A 7 -23.24 4.67 42.27
N LEU A 8 -24.34 4.39 41.58
CA LEU A 8 -24.57 4.89 40.21
C LEU A 8 -24.76 6.42 40.14
N VAL A 9 -25.50 7.00 41.11
CA VAL A 9 -25.68 8.47 41.21
C VAL A 9 -24.34 9.14 41.57
N ARG A 10 -23.53 8.54 42.43
CA ARG A 10 -22.20 9.04 42.78
C ARG A 10 -21.23 8.96 41.59
N LEU A 11 -21.27 7.90 40.81
CA LEU A 11 -20.52 7.74 39.57
C LEU A 11 -20.90 8.81 38.53
N GLY A 12 -22.19 9.05 38.32
CA GLY A 12 -22.69 10.05 37.40
C GLY A 12 -22.30 11.49 37.77
N THR A 13 -22.26 11.81 39.08
CA THR A 13 -21.80 13.13 39.56
C THR A 13 -20.30 13.32 39.39
N LEU A 14 -19.48 12.26 39.59
CA LEU A 14 -18.04 12.29 39.36
C LEU A 14 -17.71 12.46 37.88
N VAL A 15 -18.44 11.81 36.99
CA VAL A 15 -18.31 12.00 35.51
C VAL A 15 -18.62 13.46 35.11
N ARG A 16 -19.73 14.02 35.62
CA ARG A 16 -20.09 15.44 35.35
C ARG A 16 -19.04 16.42 35.89
N LEU A 17 -18.48 16.16 37.05
CA LEU A 17 -17.40 16.96 37.63
C LEU A 17 -16.13 16.91 36.80
N ALA A 18 -15.77 15.72 36.27
CA ALA A 18 -14.61 15.54 35.39
C ALA A 18 -14.76 16.38 34.10
N PHE A 19 -15.94 16.33 33.45
CA PHE A 19 -16.23 17.13 32.25
C PHE A 19 -16.21 18.65 32.52
N ARG A 20 -16.81 19.12 33.61
CA ARG A 20 -16.81 20.54 33.97
C ARG A 20 -15.42 21.06 34.36
N SER A 21 -14.63 20.22 34.99
CA SER A 21 -13.26 20.55 35.36
C SER A 21 -12.35 20.65 34.14
N ALA A 22 -12.52 19.76 33.16
CA ALA A 22 -11.79 19.84 31.87
C ALA A 22 -12.05 21.18 31.15
N GLY A 23 -13.27 21.74 31.29
CA GLY A 23 -13.66 23.02 30.70
C GLY A 23 -12.87 24.26 31.23
N ASN A 24 -12.37 24.22 32.46
CA ASN A 24 -11.63 25.35 33.08
C ASN A 24 -10.15 25.42 32.62
N ARG A 25 -9.61 24.35 31.99
CA ARG A 25 -8.20 24.22 31.56
C ARG A 25 -8.09 23.85 30.09
N ARG A 26 -8.82 24.58 29.29
CA ARG A 26 -9.01 24.27 27.85
C ARG A 26 -7.69 24.06 27.13
N VAL A 27 -6.67 24.87 27.40
CA VAL A 27 -5.38 24.79 26.66
C VAL A 27 -4.66 23.47 26.92
N ASN A 28 -4.38 23.12 28.17
CA ASN A 28 -3.65 21.87 28.51
C ASN A 28 -4.43 20.63 28.14
N PHE A 29 -5.76 20.67 28.35
CA PHE A 29 -6.65 19.57 27.96
C PHE A 29 -6.59 19.32 26.45
N TRP A 30 -6.77 20.36 25.64
CA TRP A 30 -6.73 20.26 24.18
C TRP A 30 -5.34 19.89 23.66
N LEU A 31 -4.27 20.46 24.20
CA LEU A 31 -2.90 20.09 23.81
C LEU A 31 -2.62 18.60 24.06
N THR A 32 -3.00 18.08 25.22
CA THR A 32 -2.83 16.65 25.53
C THR A 32 -3.70 15.77 24.64
N LEU A 33 -4.97 16.14 24.45
CA LEU A 33 -5.89 15.41 23.57
C LEU A 33 -5.39 15.39 22.13
N VAL A 34 -4.96 16.52 21.59
CA VAL A 34 -4.40 16.62 20.22
C VAL A 34 -3.09 15.82 20.11
N SER A 35 -2.21 15.89 21.12
CA SER A 35 -0.99 15.09 21.14
C SER A 35 -1.27 13.59 21.04
N ILE A 36 -2.22 13.08 21.84
CA ILE A 36 -2.64 11.67 21.79
C ILE A 36 -3.31 11.35 20.44
N ALA A 37 -4.14 12.27 19.93
CA ALA A 37 -4.82 12.09 18.64
C ALA A 37 -3.82 11.98 17.47
N LEU A 38 -2.81 12.87 17.42
CA LEU A 38 -1.78 12.84 16.38
C LEU A 38 -0.92 11.58 16.47
N SER A 39 -0.56 11.16 17.69
CA SER A 39 0.20 9.93 17.91
C SER A 39 -0.58 8.67 17.47
N THR A 40 -1.86 8.64 17.80
CA THR A 40 -2.76 7.54 17.38
C THR A 40 -2.97 7.55 15.87
N CYS A 41 -3.18 8.73 15.30
CA CYS A 41 -3.30 8.90 13.83
C CYS A 41 -2.04 8.40 13.12
N LEU A 42 -0.84 8.76 13.60
CA LEU A 42 0.43 8.31 13.05
C LEU A 42 0.57 6.79 13.11
N LEU A 43 0.30 6.19 14.29
CA LEU A 43 0.39 4.74 14.48
C LEU A 43 -0.54 3.98 13.52
N LEU A 44 -1.78 4.42 13.40
CA LEU A 44 -2.77 3.83 12.51
C LEU A 44 -2.44 4.07 11.02
N THR A 45 -1.86 5.24 10.67
CA THR A 45 -1.41 5.55 9.30
C THR A 45 -0.32 4.59 8.86
N VAL A 46 0.68 4.34 9.71
CA VAL A 46 1.76 3.38 9.42
C VAL A 46 1.19 1.98 9.22
N GLN A 47 0.29 1.54 10.09
CA GLN A 47 -0.36 0.23 10.00
C GLN A 47 -1.18 0.08 8.71
N ARG A 48 -2.02 1.08 8.41
CA ARG A 48 -2.87 1.09 7.20
C ARG A 48 -2.03 1.16 5.91
N GLY A 49 -0.96 1.95 5.91
CA GLY A 49 -0.04 2.05 4.78
C GLY A 49 0.66 0.73 4.49
N GLN A 50 1.16 0.05 5.51
CA GLN A 50 1.77 -1.28 5.37
C GLN A 50 0.80 -2.28 4.73
N GLN A 51 -0.44 -2.31 5.19
CA GLN A 51 -1.46 -3.22 4.65
C GLN A 51 -1.84 -2.85 3.21
N ALA A 52 -1.98 -1.56 2.89
CA ALA A 52 -2.29 -1.10 1.54
C ALA A 52 -1.21 -1.53 0.54
N ILE A 53 0.07 -1.39 0.91
CA ILE A 53 1.19 -1.83 0.10
C ILE A 53 1.15 -3.36 -0.06
N HIS A 54 0.99 -4.10 1.03
CA HIS A 54 0.91 -5.56 1.00
C HIS A 54 -0.21 -6.05 0.09
N ASP A 55 -1.42 -5.49 0.21
CA ASP A 55 -2.57 -5.86 -0.58
C ASP A 55 -2.35 -5.53 -2.08
N SER A 56 -1.77 -4.37 -2.41
CA SER A 56 -1.48 -3.97 -3.79
C SER A 56 -0.52 -4.93 -4.47
N PHE A 57 0.57 -5.29 -3.79
CA PHE A 57 1.55 -6.25 -4.33
C PHE A 57 0.96 -7.66 -4.49
N THR A 58 0.21 -8.14 -3.50
CA THR A 58 -0.41 -9.46 -3.56
C THR A 58 -1.46 -9.55 -4.67
N ARG A 59 -2.20 -8.46 -4.91
CA ARG A 59 -3.19 -8.38 -6.00
C ARG A 59 -2.57 -8.51 -7.39
N ALA A 60 -1.37 -7.97 -7.60
CA ALA A 60 -0.74 -7.93 -8.92
C ALA A 60 -0.26 -9.30 -9.42
N VAL A 61 -0.02 -10.28 -8.52
CA VAL A 61 0.51 -11.62 -8.87
C VAL A 61 -0.53 -12.73 -8.77
N SER A 62 -1.80 -12.39 -8.64
CA SER A 62 -2.87 -13.36 -8.47
C SER A 62 -3.01 -14.28 -9.70
N GLY A 63 -3.13 -15.59 -9.44
CA GLY A 63 -3.42 -16.57 -10.50
C GLY A 63 -2.23 -17.05 -11.33
N THR A 64 -1.03 -16.49 -11.15
CA THR A 64 0.21 -16.96 -11.81
C THR A 64 0.94 -17.94 -10.89
N ASP A 65 1.30 -19.12 -11.41
CA ASP A 65 1.98 -20.16 -10.64
C ASP A 65 3.50 -19.98 -10.66
N LEU A 66 4.07 -19.64 -11.84
CA LEU A 66 5.49 -19.35 -12.03
C LEU A 66 5.70 -18.11 -12.90
N ILE A 67 6.77 -17.36 -12.63
CA ILE A 67 7.35 -16.36 -13.52
C ILE A 67 8.67 -16.91 -14.01
N VAL A 68 8.87 -16.94 -15.33
CA VAL A 68 10.07 -17.45 -15.97
C VAL A 68 10.78 -16.32 -16.70
N GLY A 69 12.08 -16.23 -16.58
CA GLY A 69 12.91 -15.24 -17.26
C GLY A 69 14.37 -15.64 -17.24
N ALA A 70 15.26 -14.78 -17.69
CA ALA A 70 16.71 -15.01 -17.60
C ALA A 70 17.17 -15.11 -16.14
N ARG A 71 18.24 -15.86 -15.90
CA ARG A 71 18.77 -16.11 -14.56
C ARG A 71 19.27 -14.83 -13.92
N THR A 72 18.54 -14.37 -12.89
CA THR A 72 18.79 -13.17 -12.09
C THR A 72 18.31 -13.42 -10.65
N SER A 73 18.10 -12.39 -9.85
CA SER A 73 17.44 -12.60 -8.55
C SER A 73 15.93 -12.80 -8.69
N PRO A 74 15.30 -13.67 -7.89
CA PRO A 74 13.85 -13.87 -7.91
C PRO A 74 13.06 -12.59 -7.72
N LEU A 75 13.54 -11.69 -6.87
CA LEU A 75 12.92 -10.40 -6.62
C LEU A 75 13.02 -9.48 -7.85
N GLN A 76 14.19 -9.40 -8.48
CA GLN A 76 14.39 -8.57 -9.66
C GLN A 76 13.50 -9.03 -10.82
N LEU A 77 13.45 -10.35 -11.09
CA LEU A 77 12.56 -10.93 -12.11
C LEU A 77 11.10 -10.53 -11.86
N MET A 78 10.65 -10.63 -10.62
CA MET A 78 9.29 -10.24 -10.27
C MET A 78 9.05 -8.73 -10.41
N LEU A 79 10.01 -7.89 -10.01
CA LEU A 79 9.87 -6.43 -10.06
C LEU A 79 9.68 -5.94 -11.49
N TYR A 80 10.49 -6.40 -12.45
CA TYR A 80 10.30 -5.94 -13.82
C TYR A 80 9.15 -6.68 -14.54
N ALA A 81 9.00 -8.00 -14.35
CA ALA A 81 7.99 -8.78 -15.08
C ALA A 81 6.55 -8.48 -14.64
N VAL A 82 6.31 -8.18 -13.36
CA VAL A 82 4.97 -7.93 -12.82
C VAL A 82 4.74 -6.47 -12.50
N PHE A 83 5.70 -5.82 -11.80
CA PHE A 83 5.52 -4.47 -11.30
C PHE A 83 5.99 -3.39 -12.26
N ARG A 84 6.67 -3.76 -13.36
CA ARG A 84 7.23 -2.82 -14.34
C ARG A 84 8.22 -1.84 -13.70
N LEU A 85 8.95 -2.31 -12.69
CA LEU A 85 9.95 -1.55 -11.95
C LEU A 85 11.34 -2.06 -12.28
N GLY A 86 12.22 -1.17 -12.73
CA GLY A 86 13.57 -1.49 -13.19
C GLY A 86 13.58 -2.10 -14.60
N ASP A 87 14.79 -2.28 -15.12
CA ASP A 87 15.03 -2.77 -16.46
C ASP A 87 15.48 -4.23 -16.45
N PRO A 88 15.05 -5.06 -17.39
CA PRO A 88 15.58 -6.40 -17.57
C PRO A 88 17.04 -6.31 -18.00
N THR A 89 17.93 -7.04 -17.32
CA THR A 89 19.35 -7.09 -17.66
C THR A 89 19.63 -8.08 -18.79
N HIS A 90 18.79 -9.10 -18.93
CA HIS A 90 18.89 -10.14 -19.94
C HIS A 90 17.48 -10.57 -20.31
N GLU A 91 17.34 -11.05 -21.54
CA GLU A 91 16.13 -11.61 -22.10
C GLU A 91 16.28 -13.11 -22.27
N ILE A 92 15.20 -13.82 -22.50
CA ILE A 92 15.18 -15.24 -22.84
C ILE A 92 14.84 -15.44 -24.30
N SER A 93 15.45 -16.43 -24.93
CA SER A 93 15.20 -16.73 -26.34
C SER A 93 13.75 -17.21 -26.53
N TRP A 94 13.21 -16.96 -27.72
CA TRP A 94 11.88 -17.48 -28.08
C TRP A 94 11.85 -19.02 -28.06
N GLU A 95 12.94 -19.67 -28.39
CA GLU A 95 13.09 -21.12 -28.32
C GLU A 95 12.95 -21.63 -26.88
N ALA A 96 13.57 -20.98 -25.91
CA ALA A 96 13.45 -21.31 -24.50
C ALA A 96 12.00 -21.11 -24.01
N TYR A 97 11.38 -20.00 -24.38
CA TYR A 97 9.95 -19.78 -24.09
C TYR A 97 9.07 -20.88 -24.68
N GLU A 98 9.26 -21.28 -25.92
CA GLU A 98 8.50 -22.37 -26.55
C GLU A 98 8.75 -23.73 -25.88
N ARG A 99 9.96 -24.02 -25.39
CA ARG A 99 10.22 -25.22 -24.57
C ARG A 99 9.37 -25.22 -23.31
N VAL A 100 9.33 -24.09 -22.59
CA VAL A 100 8.49 -23.94 -21.39
C VAL A 100 7.01 -24.08 -21.74
N ARG A 101 6.53 -23.42 -22.79
CA ARG A 101 5.14 -23.43 -23.25
C ARG A 101 4.65 -24.84 -23.60
N ARG A 102 5.50 -25.65 -24.24
CA ARG A 102 5.16 -27.03 -24.67
C ARG A 102 5.27 -28.06 -23.55
N ASN A 103 5.72 -27.66 -22.35
CA ASN A 103 5.82 -28.60 -21.24
C ASN A 103 4.44 -29.14 -20.85
N ARG A 104 4.34 -30.46 -20.62
CA ARG A 104 3.08 -31.17 -20.31
C ARG A 104 2.35 -30.66 -19.06
N LEU A 105 3.08 -30.06 -18.11
CA LEU A 105 2.53 -29.51 -16.86
C LEU A 105 1.89 -28.13 -17.06
N VAL A 106 2.25 -27.43 -18.13
CA VAL A 106 1.81 -26.07 -18.42
C VAL A 106 0.40 -26.09 -19.01
N ALA A 107 -0.48 -25.24 -18.47
CA ALA A 107 -1.83 -25.00 -18.97
C ALA A 107 -1.87 -23.81 -19.94
N TRP A 108 -1.17 -22.74 -19.59
CA TRP A 108 -1.08 -21.51 -20.36
C TRP A 108 0.21 -20.76 -20.04
N THR A 109 0.65 -19.95 -20.99
CA THR A 109 1.75 -19.00 -20.82
C THR A 109 1.34 -17.63 -21.36
N ILE A 110 1.91 -16.58 -20.79
CA ILE A 110 1.76 -15.21 -21.28
C ILE A 110 3.17 -14.66 -21.45
N PRO A 111 3.62 -14.40 -22.68
CA PRO A 111 4.91 -13.79 -22.93
C PRO A 111 4.86 -12.29 -22.59
N ILE A 112 5.98 -11.77 -22.11
CA ILE A 112 6.19 -10.38 -21.69
C ILE A 112 7.43 -9.85 -22.36
N ALA A 113 7.31 -8.83 -23.19
CA ALA A 113 8.39 -8.06 -23.76
C ALA A 113 8.31 -6.62 -23.24
N LEU A 114 9.40 -6.13 -22.68
CA LEU A 114 9.54 -4.77 -22.15
C LEU A 114 10.74 -4.11 -22.85
N GLY A 115 10.75 -2.78 -22.90
CA GLY A 115 11.88 -2.05 -23.49
C GLY A 115 11.50 -0.67 -23.98
N ASP A 116 10.22 -0.42 -24.12
CA ASP A 116 9.67 0.85 -24.61
C ASP A 116 8.80 1.53 -23.56
N SER A 117 8.59 2.81 -23.77
CA SER A 117 7.74 3.66 -22.94
C SER A 117 6.92 4.66 -23.76
N HIS A 118 5.95 5.27 -23.12
CA HIS A 118 5.22 6.40 -23.66
C HIS A 118 4.96 7.42 -22.57
N ARG A 119 5.60 8.59 -22.66
CA ARG A 119 5.45 9.68 -21.68
C ARG A 119 5.58 9.20 -20.21
N GLY A 120 6.62 8.38 -19.95
CA GLY A 120 6.90 7.84 -18.61
C GLY A 120 6.05 6.62 -18.19
N PHE A 121 5.17 6.12 -19.08
CA PHE A 121 4.44 4.88 -18.86
C PHE A 121 5.09 3.72 -19.61
N PRO A 122 5.30 2.56 -18.94
CA PRO A 122 5.90 1.40 -19.59
C PRO A 122 4.98 0.78 -20.65
N VAL A 123 5.58 0.25 -21.69
CA VAL A 123 4.92 -0.51 -22.75
C VAL A 123 5.19 -1.99 -22.53
N LEU A 124 4.13 -2.78 -22.64
CA LEU A 124 4.15 -4.24 -22.55
C LEU A 124 3.78 -4.84 -23.90
N GLY A 125 4.73 -5.49 -24.56
CA GLY A 125 4.47 -6.42 -25.65
C GLY A 125 4.02 -7.77 -25.11
N THR A 126 2.86 -8.26 -25.56
CA THR A 126 2.29 -9.54 -25.10
C THR A 126 1.37 -10.13 -26.19
N ASP A 127 0.73 -11.25 -25.87
CA ASP A 127 -0.24 -11.89 -26.78
C ASP A 127 -1.69 -11.81 -26.26
N ALA A 128 -2.64 -12.31 -27.04
CA ALA A 128 -4.05 -12.32 -26.66
C ALA A 128 -4.34 -13.13 -25.38
N ALA A 129 -3.46 -14.08 -25.03
CA ALA A 129 -3.59 -14.90 -23.82
C ALA A 129 -3.54 -14.03 -22.55
N TYR A 130 -2.89 -12.85 -22.61
CA TYR A 130 -2.85 -11.89 -21.51
C TYR A 130 -4.26 -11.52 -21.04
N PHE A 131 -5.14 -11.10 -21.92
CA PHE A 131 -6.51 -10.71 -21.56
C PHE A 131 -7.37 -11.88 -21.10
N GLY A 132 -7.05 -13.08 -21.61
CA GLY A 132 -7.77 -14.32 -21.25
C GLY A 132 -7.36 -14.93 -19.92
N HIS A 133 -6.07 -14.94 -19.62
CA HIS A 133 -5.49 -15.70 -18.50
C HIS A 133 -4.97 -14.87 -17.36
N PHE A 134 -4.54 -13.61 -17.58
CA PHE A 134 -4.09 -12.74 -16.48
C PHE A 134 -5.21 -12.56 -15.46
N ARG A 135 -4.81 -12.63 -14.18
CA ARG A 135 -5.72 -12.46 -13.04
C ARG A 135 -5.11 -11.50 -12.03
N TYR A 136 -5.97 -10.73 -11.38
CA TYR A 136 -5.57 -9.82 -10.30
C TYR A 136 -6.54 -9.92 -9.11
N GLY A 137 -6.19 -9.35 -7.97
CA GLY A 137 -7.06 -9.35 -6.79
C GLY A 137 -7.49 -10.75 -6.35
N ALA A 138 -8.77 -10.97 -6.20
CA ALA A 138 -9.35 -12.26 -5.86
C ALA A 138 -9.51 -13.19 -7.09
N ARG A 139 -8.55 -13.19 -8.02
CA ARG A 139 -8.55 -13.87 -9.33
C ARG A 139 -9.54 -13.29 -10.33
N GLU A 140 -9.75 -12.00 -10.28
CA GLU A 140 -10.59 -11.29 -11.23
C GLU A 140 -9.95 -11.28 -12.62
N ARG A 141 -10.78 -11.25 -13.66
CA ARG A 141 -10.33 -11.15 -15.06
C ARG A 141 -10.16 -9.69 -15.43
N LEU A 142 -9.22 -9.41 -16.33
CA LEU A 142 -9.14 -8.10 -16.97
C LEU A 142 -10.45 -7.82 -17.72
N GLN A 143 -10.98 -6.62 -17.50
CA GLN A 143 -12.16 -6.14 -18.20
C GLN A 143 -11.81 -4.88 -18.97
N LEU A 144 -12.37 -4.73 -20.16
CA LEU A 144 -12.31 -3.48 -20.93
C LEU A 144 -13.43 -2.57 -20.47
N ALA A 145 -13.09 -1.34 -20.10
CA ALA A 145 -14.07 -0.28 -19.87
C ALA A 145 -14.63 0.23 -21.19
N GLN A 146 -13.80 0.24 -22.24
CA GLN A 146 -14.17 0.70 -23.58
C GLN A 146 -13.36 -0.06 -24.65
N GLY A 147 -13.92 -0.22 -25.85
CA GLY A 147 -13.25 -0.80 -27.00
C GLY A 147 -13.06 -2.32 -26.92
N LYS A 148 -12.00 -2.79 -27.57
CA LYS A 148 -11.66 -4.21 -27.69
C LYS A 148 -10.15 -4.43 -27.53
N PRO A 149 -9.67 -5.69 -27.27
CA PRO A 149 -8.26 -6.02 -27.32
C PRO A 149 -7.66 -5.68 -28.68
N PHE A 150 -6.33 -5.63 -28.76
CA PHE A 150 -5.66 -5.42 -30.04
C PHE A 150 -5.95 -6.57 -31.03
N GLU A 151 -6.27 -6.21 -32.27
CA GLU A 151 -6.49 -7.12 -33.39
C GLU A 151 -5.54 -6.81 -34.54
N GLN A 152 -5.18 -5.53 -34.72
CA GLN A 152 -4.21 -5.09 -35.71
C GLN A 152 -2.84 -4.89 -35.07
N ILE A 153 -1.78 -4.94 -35.88
CA ILE A 153 -0.39 -4.85 -35.39
C ILE A 153 -0.20 -3.57 -34.55
N PHE A 154 -0.64 -2.43 -35.04
CA PHE A 154 -0.45 -1.15 -34.37
C PHE A 154 -1.65 -0.72 -33.52
N ASP A 155 -2.42 -1.69 -33.02
CA ASP A 155 -3.39 -1.43 -31.96
C ASP A 155 -2.71 -1.36 -30.60
N VAL A 156 -3.18 -0.47 -29.73
CA VAL A 156 -2.75 -0.38 -28.34
C VAL A 156 -3.94 -0.37 -27.40
N VAL A 157 -3.83 -1.16 -26.32
CA VAL A 157 -4.80 -1.17 -25.21
C VAL A 157 -4.17 -0.43 -24.03
N LEU A 158 -4.85 0.61 -23.56
CA LEU A 158 -4.36 1.44 -22.47
C LEU A 158 -4.83 0.93 -21.10
N GLY A 159 -3.96 0.97 -20.11
CA GLY A 159 -4.35 0.88 -18.72
C GLY A 159 -5.20 2.09 -18.30
N ALA A 160 -6.07 1.92 -17.32
CA ALA A 160 -7.03 2.94 -16.91
C ALA A 160 -6.38 4.26 -16.48
N GLU A 161 -5.21 4.21 -15.80
CA GLU A 161 -4.49 5.40 -15.36
C GLU A 161 -3.82 6.12 -16.55
N VAL A 162 -3.25 5.38 -17.50
CA VAL A 162 -2.66 5.94 -18.72
C VAL A 162 -3.69 6.77 -19.47
N ALA A 163 -4.86 6.17 -19.78
CA ALA A 163 -5.93 6.84 -20.49
C ALA A 163 -6.41 8.10 -19.76
N ARG A 164 -6.60 8.01 -18.44
CA ARG A 164 -7.07 9.13 -17.62
C ARG A 164 -6.05 10.27 -17.54
N ARG A 165 -4.75 9.96 -17.28
CA ARG A 165 -3.71 10.98 -17.07
C ARG A 165 -3.32 11.70 -18.34
N LEU A 166 -3.25 10.96 -19.44
CA LEU A 166 -2.87 11.52 -20.75
C LEU A 166 -4.06 12.00 -21.58
N GLY A 167 -5.31 11.73 -21.11
CA GLY A 167 -6.53 12.20 -21.75
C GLY A 167 -6.90 11.45 -23.03
N TYR A 168 -6.36 10.23 -23.24
CA TYR A 168 -6.62 9.44 -24.44
C TYR A 168 -8.03 8.84 -24.47
N ARG A 169 -8.56 8.76 -25.70
CA ARG A 169 -9.85 8.14 -26.03
C ARG A 169 -9.66 7.07 -27.09
N LEU A 170 -10.67 6.24 -27.30
CA LEU A 170 -10.67 5.27 -28.39
C LEU A 170 -10.47 5.96 -29.74
N GLY A 171 -9.59 5.39 -30.57
CA GLY A 171 -9.26 5.90 -31.90
C GLY A 171 -8.14 6.93 -31.94
N ASP A 172 -7.71 7.46 -30.78
CA ASP A 172 -6.57 8.39 -30.73
C ASP A 172 -5.28 7.70 -31.20
N ARG A 173 -4.36 8.49 -31.71
CA ARG A 173 -3.05 8.01 -32.17
C ARG A 173 -1.96 8.44 -31.20
N LEU A 174 -1.01 7.57 -30.99
CA LEU A 174 0.17 7.80 -30.16
C LEU A 174 1.40 7.11 -30.76
N THR A 175 2.58 7.56 -30.36
CA THR A 175 3.86 6.99 -30.72
C THR A 175 4.57 6.48 -29.49
N LEU A 176 5.41 5.47 -29.63
CA LEU A 176 6.19 4.91 -28.54
C LEU A 176 7.63 5.44 -28.57
N THR A 177 8.31 5.40 -27.46
CA THR A 177 9.70 5.84 -27.30
C THR A 177 10.52 4.67 -26.84
N HIS A 178 11.65 4.40 -27.49
CA HIS A 178 12.58 3.35 -27.06
C HIS A 178 13.24 3.72 -25.73
N GLY A 179 13.29 2.75 -24.83
CA GLY A 179 13.81 2.91 -23.47
C GLY A 179 12.72 3.09 -22.43
N THR A 180 13.10 2.92 -21.19
CA THR A 180 12.22 2.96 -20.03
C THR A 180 12.37 4.28 -19.27
N GLY A 181 11.27 4.76 -18.65
CA GLY A 181 11.26 5.95 -17.81
C GLY A 181 11.13 7.28 -18.55
N ASP A 182 11.57 8.37 -17.88
CA ASP A 182 11.47 9.74 -18.37
C ASP A 182 12.71 10.21 -19.15
N ALA A 183 13.67 9.32 -19.40
CA ALA A 183 14.85 9.67 -20.18
C ALA A 183 14.47 9.96 -21.64
N PRO A 184 15.11 10.94 -22.30
CA PRO A 184 14.87 11.20 -23.72
C PRO A 184 15.34 10.00 -24.53
N GLY A 185 14.40 9.21 -25.00
CA GLY A 185 14.63 8.09 -25.92
C GLY A 185 14.35 8.47 -27.37
N ILE A 186 14.62 7.55 -28.29
CA ILE A 186 14.31 7.72 -29.71
C ILE A 186 12.85 7.33 -29.93
N GLU A 187 12.07 8.23 -30.52
CA GLU A 187 10.65 8.02 -30.79
C GLU A 187 10.43 7.20 -32.07
N HIS A 188 9.53 6.22 -32.02
CA HIS A 188 9.07 5.44 -33.17
C HIS A 188 7.96 6.20 -33.95
N ALA A 189 8.29 7.42 -34.40
CA ALA A 189 7.34 8.32 -35.08
C ALA A 189 6.82 7.76 -36.40
N ASP A 190 7.57 6.84 -37.04
CA ASP A 190 7.24 6.19 -38.31
C ASP A 190 6.15 5.09 -38.16
N LYS A 191 5.82 4.68 -36.93
CA LYS A 191 4.88 3.61 -36.66
C LYS A 191 3.88 4.01 -35.53
N PRO A 192 2.94 4.91 -35.85
CA PRO A 192 1.94 5.35 -34.88
C PRO A 192 0.97 4.23 -34.53
N PHE A 193 0.64 4.12 -33.24
CA PHE A 193 -0.35 3.21 -32.70
C PHE A 193 -1.72 3.88 -32.59
N GLN A 194 -2.78 3.08 -32.68
CA GLN A 194 -4.16 3.50 -32.47
C GLN A 194 -4.74 2.87 -31.20
N VAL A 195 -5.37 3.68 -30.36
CA VAL A 195 -6.04 3.19 -29.15
C VAL A 195 -7.26 2.35 -29.52
N SER A 196 -7.17 1.03 -29.38
CA SER A 196 -8.24 0.06 -29.66
C SER A 196 -9.10 -0.25 -28.45
N GLY A 197 -8.53 -0.10 -27.23
CA GLY A 197 -9.23 -0.42 -25.98
C GLY A 197 -8.65 0.32 -24.77
N ILE A 198 -9.49 0.45 -23.76
CA ILE A 198 -9.12 1.01 -22.45
C ILE A 198 -9.58 0.02 -21.37
N LEU A 199 -8.66 -0.42 -20.52
CA LEU A 199 -8.96 -1.36 -19.42
C LEU A 199 -9.73 -0.66 -18.29
N ALA A 200 -10.56 -1.41 -17.59
CA ALA A 200 -11.15 -0.99 -16.32
C ALA A 200 -10.06 -0.90 -15.23
N PRO A 201 -10.21 -0.03 -14.23
CA PRO A 201 -9.24 0.09 -13.15
C PRO A 201 -9.08 -1.21 -12.38
N THR A 202 -7.84 -1.64 -12.16
CA THR A 202 -7.48 -2.88 -11.46
C THR A 202 -6.84 -2.63 -10.10
N GLY A 203 -6.27 -1.43 -9.87
CA GLY A 203 -5.44 -1.11 -8.71
C GLY A 203 -4.10 -1.86 -8.72
N THR A 204 -3.61 -2.24 -9.89
CA THR A 204 -2.34 -2.94 -10.11
C THR A 204 -1.49 -2.19 -11.14
N PRO A 205 -0.22 -2.56 -11.37
CA PRO A 205 0.61 -1.96 -12.40
C PRO A 205 0.02 -1.99 -13.82
N VAL A 206 -0.94 -2.86 -14.09
CA VAL A 206 -1.69 -2.91 -15.35
C VAL A 206 -2.33 -1.56 -15.69
N ASP A 207 -2.83 -0.83 -14.69
CA ASP A 207 -3.46 0.48 -14.90
C ASP A 207 -2.50 1.53 -15.46
N ARG A 208 -1.19 1.35 -15.25
CA ARG A 208 -0.11 2.25 -15.66
C ARG A 208 0.66 1.74 -16.87
N THR A 209 0.18 0.73 -17.57
CA THR A 209 0.87 0.05 -18.67
C THR A 209 0.10 0.25 -19.98
N LEU A 210 0.83 0.47 -21.07
CA LEU A 210 0.30 0.34 -22.44
C LEU A 210 0.54 -1.10 -22.92
N HIS A 211 -0.45 -1.72 -23.51
CA HIS A 211 -0.38 -3.11 -23.96
C HIS A 211 -0.44 -3.15 -25.49
N ILE A 212 0.58 -3.74 -26.11
CA ILE A 212 0.67 -3.94 -27.56
C ILE A 212 0.90 -5.43 -27.87
N SER A 213 0.69 -5.83 -29.12
CA SER A 213 1.03 -7.20 -29.54
C SER A 213 2.54 -7.40 -29.58
N LEU A 214 3.00 -8.65 -29.43
CA LEU A 214 4.41 -9.01 -29.65
C LEU A 214 4.86 -8.68 -31.07
N ASP A 215 3.97 -8.93 -32.05
CA ASP A 215 4.22 -8.58 -33.44
C ASP A 215 4.48 -7.08 -33.62
N ALA A 216 3.74 -6.24 -32.88
CA ALA A 216 3.97 -4.80 -32.88
C ALA A 216 5.32 -4.43 -32.26
N MET A 217 5.68 -5.07 -31.13
CA MET A 217 6.97 -4.87 -30.47
C MET A 217 8.12 -5.21 -31.43
N THR A 218 8.03 -6.32 -32.15
CA THR A 218 9.02 -6.67 -33.18
C THR A 218 8.98 -5.70 -34.36
N ALA A 219 7.79 -5.31 -34.82
CA ALA A 219 7.60 -4.44 -35.98
C ALA A 219 8.25 -3.06 -35.78
N ILE A 220 8.18 -2.46 -34.60
CA ILE A 220 8.79 -1.14 -34.35
C ILE A 220 10.31 -1.20 -34.33
N HIS A 221 10.90 -2.39 -34.14
CA HIS A 221 12.35 -2.61 -34.08
C HIS A 221 12.96 -3.26 -35.32
N LEU A 222 12.18 -3.54 -36.39
CA LEU A 222 12.66 -4.17 -37.64
C LEU A 222 13.82 -3.42 -38.31
N ASN A 223 13.88 -2.11 -38.19
CA ASN A 223 14.94 -1.25 -38.71
C ASN A 223 15.92 -0.77 -37.62
N TRP A 224 16.03 -1.53 -36.51
CA TRP A 224 16.88 -1.19 -35.38
C TRP A 224 18.00 -2.22 -35.20
N GLN A 225 19.15 -1.77 -34.71
CA GLN A 225 20.27 -2.62 -34.31
C GLN A 225 20.96 -2.00 -33.09
N ALA A 226 21.26 -2.84 -32.10
CA ALA A 226 21.91 -2.42 -30.86
C ALA A 226 21.24 -1.19 -30.18
N GLY A 227 19.90 -1.14 -30.17
CA GLY A 227 19.11 -0.08 -29.51
C GLY A 227 19.04 1.25 -30.29
N ALA A 228 19.42 1.27 -31.57
CA ALA A 228 19.34 2.47 -32.42
C ALA A 228 18.83 2.14 -33.84
N PRO A 229 18.12 3.08 -34.48
CA PRO A 229 17.69 2.90 -35.86
C PRO A 229 18.88 2.82 -36.83
N ILE A 230 18.82 1.87 -37.77
CA ILE A 230 19.84 1.70 -38.82
C ILE A 230 19.74 2.86 -39.82
N PRO A 231 20.80 3.67 -40.00
CA PRO A 231 20.75 4.80 -40.94
C PRO A 231 20.42 4.36 -42.36
N GLY A 232 19.45 5.04 -42.98
CA GLY A 232 19.04 4.79 -44.36
C GLY A 232 18.06 3.62 -44.56
N ILE A 233 17.72 2.87 -43.52
CA ILE A 233 16.67 1.83 -43.60
C ILE A 233 15.40 2.38 -42.94
N ASN A 234 14.36 2.57 -43.79
CA ASN A 234 13.02 2.91 -43.31
C ASN A 234 12.01 1.88 -43.83
N ILE A 235 11.36 1.16 -42.92
CA ILE A 235 10.32 0.18 -43.24
C ILE A 235 8.98 0.79 -42.86
N PRO A 236 8.17 1.24 -43.85
CA PRO A 236 6.87 1.83 -43.59
C PRO A 236 5.90 0.87 -42.90
N ALA A 237 4.99 1.40 -42.07
CA ALA A 237 4.04 0.63 -41.28
C ALA A 237 3.17 -0.35 -42.07
N ASP A 238 2.85 -0.02 -43.34
CA ASP A 238 2.08 -0.87 -44.25
C ASP A 238 2.86 -2.09 -44.76
N LYS A 239 4.19 -2.04 -44.75
CA LYS A 239 5.09 -3.10 -45.28
C LYS A 239 5.56 -4.06 -44.20
N VAL A 240 5.38 -3.78 -42.90
CA VAL A 240 5.88 -4.62 -41.82
C VAL A 240 5.32 -6.05 -41.87
N LYS A 241 4.11 -6.25 -42.38
CA LYS A 241 3.47 -7.59 -42.56
C LYS A 241 4.21 -8.51 -43.52
N ALA A 242 5.12 -7.99 -44.35
CA ALA A 242 5.94 -8.80 -45.24
C ALA A 242 7.14 -9.46 -44.55
N PHE A 243 7.41 -9.09 -43.32
CA PHE A 243 8.52 -9.60 -42.51
C PHE A 243 8.01 -10.64 -41.51
N ASP A 244 8.91 -11.51 -41.05
CA ASP A 244 8.64 -12.35 -39.88
C ASP A 244 8.66 -11.47 -38.64
N LEU A 245 7.51 -11.39 -37.96
CA LEU A 245 7.31 -10.59 -36.75
C LEU A 245 7.43 -11.41 -35.48
N LYS A 246 7.86 -12.68 -35.61
CA LYS A 246 8.14 -13.51 -34.45
C LYS A 246 9.29 -12.91 -33.63
N PRO A 247 9.13 -12.67 -32.34
CA PRO A 247 10.20 -12.13 -31.52
C PRO A 247 11.37 -13.13 -31.42
N GLU A 248 12.61 -12.65 -31.44
CA GLU A 248 13.79 -13.45 -31.16
C GLU A 248 13.93 -13.68 -29.65
N PHE A 249 13.60 -12.67 -28.85
CA PHE A 249 13.72 -12.66 -27.40
C PHE A 249 12.44 -12.10 -26.74
N ILE A 250 12.23 -12.50 -25.51
CA ILE A 250 11.23 -11.92 -24.60
C ILE A 250 11.85 -11.68 -23.24
N THR A 251 11.33 -10.72 -22.51
CA THR A 251 11.82 -10.35 -21.17
C THR A 251 11.51 -11.43 -20.13
N ALA A 252 10.28 -11.96 -20.16
CA ALA A 252 9.81 -12.96 -19.21
C ALA A 252 8.54 -13.66 -19.73
N ALA A 253 8.11 -14.70 -19.02
CA ALA A 253 6.80 -15.32 -19.24
C ALA A 253 6.08 -15.57 -17.91
N LEU A 254 4.78 -15.30 -17.88
CA LEU A 254 3.91 -15.78 -16.81
C LEU A 254 3.39 -17.16 -17.18
N VAL A 255 3.41 -18.09 -16.23
CA VAL A 255 3.08 -19.49 -16.47
C VAL A 255 2.01 -19.94 -15.49
N GLY A 256 0.93 -20.55 -16.02
CA GLY A 256 -0.08 -21.23 -15.25
C GLY A 256 -0.02 -22.72 -15.48
N LEU A 257 -0.14 -23.52 -14.43
CA LEU A 257 -0.08 -24.96 -14.47
C LEU A 257 -1.47 -25.59 -14.52
N LYS A 258 -1.55 -26.79 -15.10
CA LYS A 258 -2.75 -27.64 -15.03
C LYS A 258 -3.04 -28.09 -13.60
N SER A 259 -2.01 -28.33 -12.82
CA SER A 259 -2.09 -28.70 -11.41
C SER A 259 -0.92 -28.10 -10.63
N ARG A 260 -1.22 -27.48 -9.49
CA ARG A 260 -0.22 -26.90 -8.60
C ARG A 260 0.74 -27.92 -8.00
N ALA A 261 0.36 -29.19 -7.94
CA ALA A 261 1.21 -30.26 -7.44
C ALA A 261 2.52 -30.40 -8.25
N GLY A 262 2.54 -30.01 -9.52
CA GLY A 262 3.70 -30.07 -10.39
C GLY A 262 4.63 -28.84 -10.35
N VAL A 263 4.30 -27.81 -9.56
CA VAL A 263 5.00 -26.51 -9.62
C VAL A 263 6.49 -26.64 -9.32
N PHE A 264 6.88 -27.36 -8.27
CA PHE A 264 8.29 -27.52 -7.89
C PHE A 264 9.09 -28.38 -8.89
N ASN A 265 8.43 -29.37 -9.54
CA ASN A 265 9.08 -30.15 -10.58
C ASN A 265 9.37 -29.29 -11.79
N LEU A 266 8.36 -28.55 -12.29
CA LEU A 266 8.55 -27.63 -13.41
C LEU A 266 9.57 -26.55 -13.10
N GLN A 267 9.54 -25.97 -11.89
CA GLN A 267 10.53 -24.98 -11.45
C GLN A 267 11.95 -25.56 -11.51
N ARG A 268 12.15 -26.78 -11.03
CA ARG A 268 13.46 -27.43 -11.04
C ARG A 268 13.93 -27.71 -12.46
N ASP A 269 13.03 -28.23 -13.31
CA ASP A 269 13.33 -28.55 -14.70
C ASP A 269 13.77 -27.28 -15.46
N ILE A 270 13.05 -26.16 -15.29
CA ILE A 270 13.40 -24.90 -15.92
C ILE A 270 14.73 -24.33 -15.38
N ASN A 271 14.93 -24.38 -14.06
CA ASN A 271 16.17 -23.86 -13.44
C ASN A 271 17.41 -24.71 -13.77
N ALA A 272 17.21 -25.96 -14.19
CA ALA A 272 18.23 -26.88 -14.63
C ALA A 272 18.40 -26.95 -16.16
N ASP A 273 17.74 -26.02 -16.92
CA ASP A 273 17.91 -25.95 -18.38
C ASP A 273 19.39 -25.76 -18.73
N GLU A 274 19.93 -26.64 -19.57
CA GLU A 274 21.35 -26.66 -19.96
C GLU A 274 21.61 -25.78 -21.18
N ASP A 275 20.59 -25.51 -22.00
CA ASP A 275 20.70 -24.73 -23.23
C ASP A 275 20.75 -23.23 -22.93
N GLU A 276 20.00 -22.79 -21.91
CA GLU A 276 19.89 -21.37 -21.57
C GLU A 276 19.73 -21.15 -20.05
N ALA A 277 20.38 -20.12 -19.54
CA ALA A 277 20.37 -19.78 -18.11
C ALA A 277 19.01 -19.20 -17.70
N LEU A 278 18.02 -20.08 -17.48
CA LEU A 278 16.67 -19.69 -17.07
C LEU A 278 16.51 -19.62 -15.56
N LEU A 279 15.52 -18.89 -15.11
CA LEU A 279 15.05 -18.81 -13.73
C LEU A 279 13.52 -18.87 -13.71
N ALA A 280 12.98 -19.88 -13.03
CA ALA A 280 11.57 -19.96 -12.70
C ALA A 280 11.35 -19.62 -11.22
N VAL A 281 10.46 -18.70 -10.95
CA VAL A 281 10.19 -18.15 -9.61
C VAL A 281 8.72 -18.31 -9.25
N LEU A 282 8.44 -18.79 -8.04
CA LEU A 282 7.11 -18.71 -7.47
C LEU A 282 6.85 -17.27 -6.99
N PRO A 283 5.81 -16.58 -7.49
CA PRO A 283 5.53 -15.20 -7.11
C PRO A 283 5.38 -15.01 -5.59
N ALA A 284 4.74 -15.96 -4.90
CA ALA A 284 4.57 -15.90 -3.45
C ALA A 284 5.91 -15.95 -2.68
N VAL A 285 6.90 -16.70 -3.19
CA VAL A 285 8.24 -16.80 -2.56
C VAL A 285 9.02 -15.49 -2.77
N ALA A 286 8.99 -14.94 -3.98
CA ALA A 286 9.63 -13.66 -4.27
C ALA A 286 9.00 -12.49 -3.48
N LEU A 287 7.66 -12.46 -3.34
CA LEU A 287 6.97 -11.51 -2.47
C LEU A 287 7.40 -11.63 -1.01
N ASN A 288 7.55 -12.85 -0.49
CA ASN A 288 8.04 -13.04 0.87
C ASN A 288 9.48 -12.52 1.07
N GLN A 289 10.32 -12.57 0.04
CA GLN A 289 11.65 -11.93 0.11
C GLN A 289 11.53 -10.40 0.15
N LEU A 290 10.66 -9.81 -0.66
CA LEU A 290 10.37 -8.37 -0.63
C LEU A 290 9.85 -7.95 0.75
N TRP A 291 8.90 -8.70 1.32
CA TRP A 291 8.34 -8.39 2.65
C TRP A 291 9.40 -8.42 3.74
N ARG A 292 10.32 -9.40 3.72
CA ARG A 292 11.44 -9.43 4.68
C ARG A 292 12.33 -8.19 4.60
N LEU A 293 12.57 -7.65 3.41
CA LEU A 293 13.35 -6.42 3.23
C LEU A 293 12.58 -5.19 3.73
N LEU A 294 11.28 -5.11 3.42
CA LEU A 294 10.43 -4.00 3.85
C LEU A 294 10.07 -4.07 5.34
N ASP A 295 10.15 -5.24 5.97
CA ASP A 295 9.82 -5.45 7.39
C ASP A 295 10.73 -4.62 8.31
N ILE A 296 12.00 -4.45 7.97
CA ILE A 296 12.93 -3.60 8.71
C ILE A 296 12.42 -2.15 8.74
N VAL A 297 12.04 -1.60 7.59
CA VAL A 297 11.51 -0.22 7.49
C VAL A 297 10.21 -0.10 8.27
N THR A 298 9.32 -1.07 8.10
CA THR A 298 8.01 -1.10 8.78
C THR A 298 8.16 -1.15 10.30
N ARG A 299 8.99 -2.05 10.82
CA ARG A 299 9.26 -2.15 12.26
C ARG A 299 9.89 -0.87 12.82
N THR A 300 10.78 -0.24 12.05
CA THR A 300 11.38 1.05 12.44
C THR A 300 10.31 2.14 12.55
N LEU A 301 9.41 2.24 11.56
CA LEU A 301 8.30 3.20 11.60
C LEU A 301 7.31 2.91 12.74
N GLN A 302 7.02 1.63 13.00
CA GLN A 302 6.18 1.23 14.12
C GLN A 302 6.83 1.56 15.47
N ALA A 303 8.12 1.30 15.64
CA ALA A 303 8.87 1.65 16.84
C ALA A 303 8.90 3.16 17.07
N LEU A 304 9.12 3.95 16.01
CA LEU A 304 9.06 5.41 16.09
C LEU A 304 7.66 5.90 16.48
N SER A 305 6.62 5.34 15.88
CA SER A 305 5.23 5.68 16.21
C SER A 305 4.88 5.32 17.65
N ALA A 306 5.36 4.17 18.13
CA ALA A 306 5.20 3.76 19.53
C ALA A 306 5.95 4.71 20.48
N LEU A 307 7.16 5.16 20.14
CA LEU A 307 7.91 6.15 20.92
C LEU A 307 7.13 7.48 21.02
N VAL A 308 6.56 7.96 19.91
CA VAL A 308 5.74 9.19 19.90
C VAL A 308 4.50 9.01 20.79
N LEU A 309 3.87 7.83 20.80
CA LEU A 309 2.77 7.52 21.71
C LEU A 309 3.22 7.54 23.17
N VAL A 310 4.36 6.95 23.50
CA VAL A 310 4.93 6.97 24.86
C VAL A 310 5.19 8.41 25.30
N LEU A 311 5.77 9.25 24.46
CA LEU A 311 5.97 10.68 24.74
C LEU A 311 4.64 11.41 25.00
N SER A 312 3.59 11.08 24.24
CA SER A 312 2.25 11.65 24.46
C SER A 312 1.62 11.18 25.80
N LEU A 313 1.88 9.94 26.21
CA LEU A 313 1.46 9.44 27.52
C LEU A 313 2.27 10.08 28.65
N CYS A 314 3.56 10.35 28.47
CA CYS A 314 4.35 11.14 29.42
C CYS A 314 3.81 12.58 29.55
N ASN A 315 3.42 13.19 28.43
CA ASN A 315 2.76 14.51 28.45
C ASN A 315 1.40 14.44 29.19
N LEU A 316 0.63 13.37 29.06
CA LEU A 316 -0.59 13.13 29.84
C LEU A 316 -0.28 13.10 31.35
N VAL A 317 0.77 12.37 31.76
CA VAL A 317 1.17 12.31 33.18
C VAL A 317 1.55 13.70 33.71
N THR A 318 2.37 14.47 32.97
CA THR A 318 2.76 15.83 33.36
C THR A 318 1.56 16.77 33.43
N ALA A 319 0.63 16.68 32.50
CA ALA A 319 -0.60 17.47 32.49
C ALA A 319 -1.49 17.14 33.69
N LEU A 320 -1.63 15.83 34.06
CA LEU A 320 -2.36 15.40 35.24
C LEU A 320 -1.70 15.90 36.53
N LEU A 321 -0.35 15.82 36.66
CA LEU A 321 0.38 16.32 37.82
C LEU A 321 0.21 17.85 37.98
N ALA A 322 0.39 18.60 36.92
CA ALA A 322 0.15 20.06 36.92
C ALA A 322 -1.31 20.39 37.28
N SER A 323 -2.24 19.57 36.81
CA SER A 323 -3.65 19.65 37.19
C SER A 323 -3.86 19.49 38.69
N LEU A 324 -3.15 18.55 39.31
CA LEU A 324 -3.26 18.29 40.76
C LEU A 324 -2.77 19.49 41.58
N GLU A 325 -1.63 20.08 41.22
CA GLU A 325 -1.08 21.23 41.95
C GLU A 325 -2.04 22.42 41.92
N GLN A 326 -2.70 22.68 40.83
CA GLN A 326 -3.68 23.78 40.69
C GLN A 326 -4.99 23.50 41.45
N ARG A 327 -5.34 22.23 41.72
CA ARG A 327 -6.61 21.79 42.34
C ARG A 327 -6.48 21.36 43.79
N GLN A 328 -5.34 21.61 44.42
CA GLN A 328 -5.10 21.15 45.81
C GLN A 328 -6.21 21.56 46.77
N ARG A 329 -6.68 22.85 46.66
CA ARG A 329 -7.79 23.36 47.49
C ARG A 329 -9.13 22.66 47.18
N GLU A 330 -9.47 22.43 45.91
CA GLU A 330 -10.71 21.72 45.54
C GLU A 330 -10.73 20.30 46.03
N LEU A 331 -9.57 19.60 45.90
CA LEU A 331 -9.42 18.22 46.41
C LEU A 331 -9.44 18.15 47.95
N ALA A 332 -8.89 19.14 48.64
CA ALA A 332 -8.95 19.25 50.09
C ALA A 332 -10.40 19.48 50.56
N ILE A 333 -11.17 20.35 49.91
CA ILE A 333 -12.59 20.57 50.20
C ILE A 333 -13.40 19.29 49.96
N LEU A 334 -13.19 18.58 48.87
CA LEU A 334 -13.86 17.32 48.58
C LEU A 334 -13.60 16.29 49.68
N ARG A 335 -12.37 16.23 50.19
CA ARG A 335 -12.02 15.35 51.35
C ARG A 335 -12.64 15.80 52.66
N ALA A 336 -12.68 17.09 52.92
CA ALA A 336 -13.34 17.64 54.12
C ALA A 336 -14.86 17.34 54.15
N VAL A 337 -15.49 17.29 52.95
CA VAL A 337 -16.93 16.90 52.82
C VAL A 337 -17.12 15.38 52.81
N GLY A 338 -16.04 14.56 52.94
CA GLY A 338 -16.14 13.11 53.10
C GLY A 338 -15.80 12.26 51.88
N ALA A 339 -15.15 12.82 50.85
CA ALA A 339 -14.65 12.01 49.74
C ALA A 339 -13.53 11.06 50.18
N ARG A 340 -13.60 9.79 49.80
CA ARG A 340 -12.58 8.78 50.08
C ARG A 340 -11.37 8.93 49.17
N PRO A 341 -10.17 8.48 49.58
CA PRO A 341 -8.99 8.46 48.69
C PRO A 341 -9.24 7.80 47.34
N LEU A 342 -10.04 6.73 47.32
CA LEU A 342 -10.43 6.01 46.12
C LEU A 342 -11.31 6.86 45.16
N ASP A 343 -12.11 7.79 45.70
CA ASP A 343 -12.93 8.68 44.84
C ASP A 343 -12.05 9.67 44.07
N LEU A 344 -10.96 10.15 44.70
CA LEU A 344 -9.98 11.02 44.03
C LEU A 344 -9.15 10.26 43.00
N LEU A 345 -8.73 9.04 43.34
CA LEU A 345 -8.04 8.17 42.40
C LEU A 345 -8.92 7.89 41.16
N PHE A 346 -10.18 7.52 41.39
CA PHE A 346 -11.14 7.25 40.30
C PHE A 346 -11.36 8.48 39.41
N LEU A 347 -11.47 9.68 39.99
CA LEU A 347 -11.65 10.93 39.25
C LEU A 347 -10.50 11.18 38.27
N LEU A 348 -9.26 10.99 38.70
CA LEU A 348 -8.06 11.22 37.89
C LEU A 348 -7.85 10.14 36.82
N VAL A 349 -8.08 8.88 37.17
CA VAL A 349 -8.03 7.77 36.21
C VAL A 349 -9.08 7.97 35.12
N GLN A 350 -10.28 8.45 35.49
CA GLN A 350 -11.33 8.77 34.53
C GLN A 350 -10.96 9.96 33.63
N GLU A 351 -10.28 10.99 34.15
CA GLU A 351 -9.77 12.09 33.34
C GLU A 351 -8.73 11.60 32.32
N GLY A 352 -7.81 10.72 32.73
CA GLY A 352 -6.87 10.07 31.84
C GLY A 352 -7.55 9.21 30.78
N MET A 353 -8.58 8.45 31.16
CA MET A 353 -9.37 7.63 30.24
C MET A 353 -10.11 8.50 29.21
N LEU A 354 -10.71 9.61 29.64
CA LEU A 354 -11.40 10.54 28.70
C LEU A 354 -10.44 11.13 27.70
N LEU A 355 -9.22 11.52 28.11
CA LEU A 355 -8.20 12.06 27.22
C LEU A 355 -7.69 11.03 26.21
N THR A 356 -7.46 9.79 26.64
CA THR A 356 -6.96 8.75 25.74
C THR A 356 -8.03 8.19 24.82
N VAL A 357 -9.24 7.94 25.31
CA VAL A 357 -10.37 7.52 24.47
C VAL A 357 -10.75 8.63 23.49
N GLY A 358 -10.88 9.88 23.97
CA GLY A 358 -11.17 11.04 23.12
C GLY A 358 -10.07 11.28 22.10
N GLY A 359 -8.80 11.18 22.51
CA GLY A 359 -7.64 11.29 21.63
C GLY A 359 -7.59 10.17 20.58
N ALA A 360 -7.86 8.91 20.98
CA ALA A 360 -7.92 7.79 20.07
C ALA A 360 -9.03 7.93 19.02
N LEU A 361 -10.23 8.35 19.45
CA LEU A 361 -11.36 8.60 18.53
C LEU A 361 -11.07 9.77 17.58
N LEU A 362 -10.51 10.85 18.09
CA LEU A 362 -10.12 12.00 17.26
C LEU A 362 -8.99 11.60 16.29
N GLY A 363 -8.01 10.81 16.74
CA GLY A 363 -6.93 10.29 15.88
C GLY A 363 -7.46 9.40 14.75
N TYR A 364 -8.42 8.53 15.05
CA TYR A 364 -9.10 7.72 14.04
C TYR A 364 -9.93 8.59 13.06
N LEU A 365 -10.61 9.61 13.56
CA LEU A 365 -11.33 10.58 12.72
C LEU A 365 -10.37 11.34 11.79
N LEU A 366 -9.24 11.83 12.32
CA LEU A 366 -8.21 12.51 11.53
C LEU A 366 -7.63 11.59 10.45
N LEU A 367 -7.36 10.32 10.79
CA LEU A 367 -6.94 9.33 9.81
C LEU A 367 -7.99 9.13 8.71
N THR A 368 -9.26 8.99 9.07
CA THR A 368 -10.34 8.75 8.11
C THR A 368 -10.51 9.95 7.17
N VAL A 369 -10.57 11.16 7.72
CA VAL A 369 -10.66 12.40 6.92
C VAL A 369 -9.41 12.58 6.06
N GLY A 370 -8.22 12.39 6.65
CA GLY A 370 -6.95 12.44 5.92
C GLY A 370 -6.91 11.41 4.79
N SER A 371 -7.38 10.18 5.03
CA SER A 371 -7.48 9.12 4.01
C SER A 371 -8.44 9.49 2.88
N LEU A 372 -9.60 10.09 3.18
CA LEU A 372 -10.54 10.57 2.16
C LEU A 372 -9.91 11.61 1.23
N LEU A 373 -9.15 12.53 1.80
CA LEU A 373 -8.46 13.59 1.04
C LEU A 373 -7.23 13.07 0.28
N ALA A 374 -6.48 12.16 0.90
CA ALA A 374 -5.24 11.62 0.31
C ALA A 374 -5.49 10.52 -0.71
N ALA A 375 -6.54 9.70 -0.58
CA ALA A 375 -6.80 8.56 -1.46
C ALA A 375 -6.84 8.93 -2.96
N PRO A 376 -7.55 9.98 -3.42
CA PRO A 376 -7.52 10.37 -4.83
C PRO A 376 -6.14 10.88 -5.29
N LEU A 377 -5.37 11.51 -4.40
CA LEU A 377 -4.01 11.97 -4.72
C LEU A 377 -3.05 10.79 -4.84
N LEU A 378 -3.10 9.83 -3.91
CA LEU A 378 -2.30 8.61 -3.93
C LEU A 378 -2.59 7.76 -5.16
N LEU A 379 -3.87 7.61 -5.51
CA LEU A 379 -4.29 6.91 -6.71
C LEU A 379 -3.82 7.62 -7.98
N ASN A 380 -3.96 8.96 -8.03
CA ASN A 380 -3.63 9.73 -9.24
C ASN A 380 -2.12 9.91 -9.47
N GLN A 381 -1.32 10.04 -8.41
CA GLN A 381 0.13 10.29 -8.55
C GLN A 381 0.95 8.99 -8.53
N TRP A 382 0.56 8.02 -7.72
CA TRP A 382 1.36 6.81 -7.48
C TRP A 382 0.64 5.49 -7.80
N GLY A 383 -0.64 5.54 -8.21
CA GLY A 383 -1.42 4.32 -8.50
C GLY A 383 -1.72 3.46 -7.27
N ILE A 384 -1.57 4.02 -6.06
CA ILE A 384 -1.77 3.29 -4.81
C ILE A 384 -3.25 3.38 -4.42
N VAL A 385 -3.90 2.22 -4.31
CA VAL A 385 -5.26 2.12 -3.77
C VAL A 385 -5.20 2.18 -2.25
N TRP A 386 -5.52 3.36 -1.69
CA TRP A 386 -5.54 3.57 -0.26
C TRP A 386 -6.92 3.22 0.32
N PRO A 387 -7.01 2.32 1.32
CA PRO A 387 -8.28 1.96 1.94
C PRO A 387 -8.79 3.11 2.82
N VAL A 388 -9.88 3.74 2.42
CA VAL A 388 -10.46 4.90 3.13
C VAL A 388 -11.20 4.47 4.40
N THR A 389 -12.04 3.44 4.27
CA THR A 389 -12.84 2.89 5.37
C THR A 389 -12.46 1.44 5.60
N ARG A 390 -11.73 1.17 6.65
CA ARG A 390 -11.40 -0.18 7.05
C ARG A 390 -11.57 -0.32 8.56
N PHE A 391 -12.51 -1.14 8.98
CA PHE A 391 -12.59 -1.61 10.36
C PHE A 391 -11.86 -2.95 10.46
N ALA A 392 -10.54 -2.92 10.39
CA ALA A 392 -9.74 -4.11 10.59
C ALA A 392 -9.59 -4.40 12.09
N ALA A 393 -9.57 -5.67 12.45
CA ALA A 393 -9.37 -6.11 13.84
C ALA A 393 -8.09 -5.52 14.46
N ASP A 394 -7.05 -5.35 13.65
CA ASP A 394 -5.76 -4.80 14.05
C ASP A 394 -5.86 -3.32 14.45
N GLU A 395 -6.63 -2.50 13.73
CA GLU A 395 -6.87 -1.10 14.06
C GLU A 395 -7.66 -0.97 15.38
N LEU A 396 -8.68 -1.81 15.56
CA LEU A 396 -9.48 -1.85 16.78
C LEU A 396 -8.64 -2.24 17.99
N TRP A 397 -7.71 -3.20 17.84
CA TRP A 397 -6.79 -3.60 18.89
C TRP A 397 -5.85 -2.47 19.29
N LEU A 398 -5.30 -1.72 18.33
CA LEU A 398 -4.46 -0.55 18.59
C LEU A 398 -5.23 0.56 19.32
N LEU A 399 -6.46 0.84 18.88
CA LEU A 399 -7.33 1.82 19.56
C LEU A 399 -7.63 1.39 21.00
N ALA A 400 -7.92 0.11 21.24
CA ALA A 400 -8.14 -0.44 22.56
C ALA A 400 -6.88 -0.33 23.43
N LEU A 401 -5.70 -0.60 22.88
CA LEU A 401 -4.41 -0.46 23.57
C LEU A 401 -4.19 0.98 24.02
N VAL A 402 -4.41 1.98 23.15
CA VAL A 402 -4.30 3.40 23.49
C VAL A 402 -5.32 3.79 24.57
N ALA A 403 -6.56 3.33 24.44
CA ALA A 403 -7.62 3.61 25.40
C ALA A 403 -7.30 3.07 26.79
N VAL A 404 -6.69 1.88 26.89
CA VAL A 404 -6.30 1.24 28.17
C VAL A 404 -5.01 1.84 28.72
N ALA A 405 -4.08 2.30 27.88
CA ALA A 405 -2.83 2.92 28.32
C ALA A 405 -3.07 4.18 29.18
N GLY A 406 -4.11 4.95 28.90
CA GLY A 406 -4.45 6.16 29.66
C GLY A 406 -4.77 5.92 31.13
N PRO A 407 -5.76 5.09 31.44
CA PRO A 407 -6.03 4.69 32.83
C PRO A 407 -4.80 4.16 33.56
N ILE A 408 -4.00 3.31 32.91
CA ILE A 408 -2.79 2.74 33.50
C ILE A 408 -1.76 3.83 33.83
N THR A 409 -1.48 4.72 32.91
CA THR A 409 -0.52 5.82 33.15
C THR A 409 -1.03 6.84 34.15
N ALA A 410 -2.34 7.05 34.24
CA ALA A 410 -2.97 7.93 35.21
C ALA A 410 -2.96 7.38 36.64
N LEU A 411 -2.78 6.06 36.83
CA LEU A 411 -2.76 5.44 38.17
C LEU A 411 -1.67 6.03 39.07
N TRP A 412 -0.47 6.27 38.56
CA TRP A 412 0.65 6.77 39.36
C TRP A 412 0.40 8.21 39.86
N PRO A 413 0.04 9.23 39.06
CA PRO A 413 -0.32 10.53 39.58
C PRO A 413 -1.55 10.50 40.48
N ALA A 414 -2.55 9.65 40.17
CA ALA A 414 -3.75 9.50 40.99
C ALA A 414 -3.47 8.93 42.40
N TRP A 415 -2.60 7.90 42.45
CA TRP A 415 -2.16 7.32 43.72
C TRP A 415 -1.38 8.35 44.54
N ARG A 416 -0.43 9.07 43.96
CA ARG A 416 0.33 10.14 44.60
C ARG A 416 -0.56 11.26 45.14
N ALA A 417 -1.62 11.62 44.41
CA ALA A 417 -2.61 12.60 44.84
C ALA A 417 -3.42 12.14 46.04
N SER A 418 -3.82 10.87 46.05
CA SER A 418 -4.63 10.29 47.14
C SER A 418 -3.90 10.29 48.48
N GLN A 419 -2.56 10.25 48.48
CA GLN A 419 -1.74 10.25 49.68
C GLN A 419 -1.47 11.65 50.27
N ARG A 420 -1.32 12.69 49.40
CA ARG A 420 -0.93 14.04 49.82
C ARG A 420 -2.09 14.93 50.30
N ALA A 421 -3.31 14.61 49.97
CA ALA A 421 -4.45 15.52 50.05
C ALA A 421 -4.91 15.94 51.48
N LEU A 422 -4.32 15.47 52.57
CA LEU A 422 -4.75 15.84 53.91
C LEU A 422 -3.81 16.83 54.65
N ALA A 423 -2.52 16.80 54.39
CA ALA A 423 -1.55 17.60 55.15
C ALA A 423 -1.35 19.03 54.58
N ASP A 424 -1.39 19.20 53.24
CA ASP A 424 -0.91 20.45 52.59
C ASP A 424 -2.04 21.40 52.14
N GLY A 425 -3.31 20.99 52.16
CA GLY A 425 -4.40 21.77 51.58
C GLY A 425 -5.04 22.80 52.52
N LEU A 426 -4.76 22.76 53.79
CA LEU A 426 -5.40 23.61 54.82
C LEU A 426 -4.44 24.66 55.44
N THR A 427 -3.14 24.60 55.15
CA THR A 427 -2.18 25.61 55.58
C THR A 427 -2.13 26.77 54.59
N PRO A 428 -2.41 28.01 55.00
CA PRO A 428 -2.22 29.17 54.13
C PRO A 428 -0.71 29.34 53.89
N ARG A 429 -0.30 29.25 52.62
CA ARG A 429 1.02 29.76 52.24
C ARG A 429 0.97 31.28 52.29
N LEU A 430 1.61 31.84 53.34
CA LEU A 430 1.92 33.25 53.46
C LEU A 430 2.96 33.67 52.40
#